data_f038b19e227329a7cb5014e8fc1bc7a3
#
_entry.id   f038b19e227329a7cb5014e8fc1bc7a3
#
_cell.length_a   1.000
_cell.length_b   1.000
_cell.length_c   1.000
_cell.angle_alpha   90.00
_cell.angle_beta   90.00
_cell.angle_gamma   90.00
#
_symmetry.space_group_name_H-M   'P 1'
#
loop_
_entity.id
_entity.type
_entity.pdbx_description
1 polymer ?
#
loop_
_entity_poly.entity_id
_entity_poly.type
_entity_poly.pdbx_seq_one_letter_code
_entity_poly.pdbx_strand_id
1 'polypeptide(L)'
;MADGTGSQYVYSGDDETYDTDKHMSSTSSTTTAAGATDGTRLTLEIWHPDCWGIQATEAVDAGLLIHTVHRTVDETVKGHFTVYADTTAQLDEFVAFADESPLTRSAVELGGRPASTAPNPGNATRELFVEYEPEHSISDTLVSHGFIHDASVRVEGGVEHWPVFVADDRSQVRDRLETIRAETDAEITVSKIGSADGGGGSTDSGPVDRLDRLTPRQRDAFELACERNYYAWPREINTRELADELGVSKTTLLEHLRKAEAKLLNPDAA
;
A
#
# COMPACT_ATOMS: atom_id res chain seq x y z
N MET A 1 -38.82 -13.53 47.28
CA MET A 1 -37.86 -13.33 48.38
C MET A 1 -36.56 -12.97 47.69
N ALA A 2 -36.31 -11.69 47.58
CA ALA A 2 -35.47 -10.84 48.41
C ALA A 2 -33.98 -11.22 48.22
N ASP A 3 -33.01 -10.41 47.92
CA ASP A 3 -32.82 -8.99 48.16
C ASP A 3 -31.72 -8.46 47.21
N GLY A 4 -31.88 -7.22 46.84
CA GLY A 4 -30.87 -6.40 46.22
C GLY A 4 -29.91 -5.81 47.25
N THR A 5 -28.77 -5.34 46.76
CA THR A 5 -27.98 -4.28 47.37
C THR A 5 -27.24 -3.49 46.32
N GLY A 6 -27.75 -2.29 46.05
CA GLY A 6 -27.04 -1.24 45.34
C GLY A 6 -26.03 -0.57 46.27
N SER A 7 -24.85 -0.31 45.77
CA SER A 7 -23.86 0.53 46.43
C SER A 7 -23.87 1.92 45.78
N GLN A 8 -24.40 2.88 46.50
CA GLN A 8 -24.27 4.34 46.20
C GLN A 8 -22.94 4.83 46.73
N TYR A 9 -22.14 5.45 45.86
CA TYR A 9 -21.01 6.26 46.27
C TYR A 9 -21.49 7.71 46.47
N VAL A 10 -21.40 8.16 47.72
CA VAL A 10 -21.65 9.54 48.14
C VAL A 10 -20.38 10.34 47.96
N TYR A 11 -20.45 11.42 47.18
CA TYR A 11 -19.42 12.44 47.07
C TYR A 11 -19.65 13.47 48.21
N SER A 12 -18.70 13.59 49.13
CA SER A 12 -18.63 14.73 50.06
C SER A 12 -17.75 15.82 49.45
N GLY A 13 -18.33 16.97 49.24
CA GLY A 13 -17.61 18.18 48.88
C GLY A 13 -17.03 18.81 50.14
N ASP A 14 -15.77 19.21 50.04
CA ASP A 14 -15.19 20.21 50.96
C ASP A 14 -14.78 21.44 50.16
N ASP A 15 -15.38 22.53 50.61
CA ASP A 15 -15.27 23.89 50.09
C ASP A 15 -13.99 24.52 50.67
N GLU A 16 -12.97 24.74 49.86
CA GLU A 16 -11.83 25.58 50.22
C GLU A 16 -11.73 26.78 49.29
N THR A 17 -12.13 27.93 49.85
CA THR A 17 -11.92 29.27 49.32
C THR A 17 -10.44 29.60 49.27
N TYR A 18 -9.87 29.81 48.08
CA TYR A 18 -8.54 30.37 47.88
C TYR A 18 -8.60 31.85 47.53
N ASP A 19 -7.90 32.60 48.37
CA ASP A 19 -7.69 34.04 48.37
C ASP A 19 -6.85 34.49 47.17
N THR A 20 -7.36 35.46 46.41
CA THR A 20 -6.66 36.17 45.37
C THR A 20 -5.90 37.34 45.94
N ASP A 21 -4.57 37.29 45.90
CA ASP A 21 -3.67 38.43 45.58
C ASP A 21 -2.21 38.06 45.80
N LYS A 22 -1.49 37.75 44.74
CA LYS A 22 -0.05 38.00 44.63
C LYS A 22 0.36 38.21 43.18
N HIS A 23 0.79 39.44 42.91
CA HIS A 23 1.57 39.83 41.75
C HIS A 23 2.65 38.78 41.43
N MET A 24 2.57 38.19 40.25
CA MET A 24 3.71 37.51 39.63
C MET A 24 3.90 38.00 38.20
N SER A 25 5.06 38.58 38.01
CA SER A 25 5.62 38.98 36.73
C SER A 25 5.43 37.91 35.69
N SER A 26 4.77 38.24 34.60
CA SER A 26 4.67 37.39 33.40
C SER A 26 6.02 37.36 32.70
N THR A 27 6.82 36.33 32.96
CA THR A 27 7.81 35.88 32.01
C THR A 27 7.06 35.04 30.98
N SER A 28 6.75 35.66 29.86
CA SER A 28 6.27 34.94 28.68
C SER A 28 7.37 33.98 28.22
N SER A 29 7.30 32.74 28.69
CA SER A 29 7.99 31.64 28.06
C SER A 29 7.27 31.41 26.73
N THR A 30 7.79 32.00 25.69
CA THR A 30 7.44 31.62 24.31
C THR A 30 7.88 30.17 24.14
N THR A 31 6.99 29.24 24.42
CA THR A 31 7.15 27.86 23.93
C THR A 31 7.08 28.00 22.44
N THR A 32 8.25 28.01 21.81
CA THR A 32 8.36 27.81 20.35
C THR A 32 7.70 26.47 20.10
N ALA A 33 6.53 26.47 19.49
CA ALA A 33 5.94 25.25 18.94
C ALA A 33 7.04 24.65 18.08
N ALA A 34 7.45 23.43 18.40
CA ALA A 34 8.33 22.66 17.52
C ALA A 34 7.69 22.71 16.14
N GLY A 35 8.38 23.34 15.18
CA GLY A 35 7.87 23.48 13.83
C GLY A 35 7.46 22.09 13.33
N ALA A 36 6.30 22.01 12.72
CA ALA A 36 5.89 20.79 12.03
C ALA A 36 7.03 20.43 11.08
N THR A 37 7.64 19.27 11.29
CA THR A 37 8.63 18.75 10.36
C THR A 37 7.86 18.35 9.10
N ASP A 38 8.17 19.02 8.00
CA ASP A 38 7.67 18.66 6.67
C ASP A 38 8.25 17.28 6.31
N GLY A 39 7.52 16.21 6.66
CA GLY A 39 7.92 14.86 6.28
C GLY A 39 7.86 14.69 4.75
N THR A 40 8.56 13.70 4.26
CA THR A 40 8.62 13.37 2.84
C THR A 40 7.83 12.10 2.56
N ARG A 41 6.93 12.14 1.58
CA ARG A 41 6.27 10.95 1.02
C ARG A 41 7.00 10.51 -0.23
N LEU A 42 7.22 9.20 -0.32
CA LEU A 42 7.95 8.59 -1.43
C LEU A 42 7.19 7.36 -1.92
N THR A 43 7.36 7.04 -3.19
CA THR A 43 7.10 5.68 -3.68
C THR A 43 8.45 5.09 -4.05
N LEU A 44 8.81 4.00 -3.39
CA LEU A 44 10.01 3.22 -3.68
C LEU A 44 9.63 2.04 -4.56
N GLU A 45 10.40 1.80 -5.60
CA GLU A 45 10.38 0.55 -6.35
C GLU A 45 11.53 -0.29 -5.85
N ILE A 46 11.21 -1.48 -5.34
CA ILE A 46 12.17 -2.35 -4.68
C ILE A 46 12.14 -3.73 -5.32
N TRP A 47 13.32 -4.20 -5.66
CA TRP A 47 13.59 -5.59 -5.94
C TRP A 47 14.60 -6.10 -4.92
N HIS A 48 14.39 -7.28 -4.37
CA HIS A 48 15.37 -7.95 -3.53
C HIS A 48 15.31 -9.48 -3.74
N PRO A 49 16.43 -10.18 -3.57
CA PRO A 49 16.46 -11.64 -3.75
C PRO A 49 15.61 -12.32 -2.68
N ASP A 50 15.25 -13.57 -2.95
CA ASP A 50 14.57 -14.46 -2.02
C ASP A 50 13.23 -13.91 -1.46
N CYS A 51 12.52 -13.10 -2.27
CA CYS A 51 11.16 -12.65 -1.98
C CYS A 51 10.13 -13.50 -2.73
N TRP A 52 9.30 -14.20 -1.97
CA TRP A 52 8.26 -15.07 -2.57
C TRP A 52 7.24 -14.27 -3.40
N GLY A 53 6.86 -13.05 -2.94
CA GLY A 53 5.90 -12.20 -3.64
C GLY A 53 6.44 -11.67 -4.96
N ILE A 54 7.72 -11.28 -5.02
CA ILE A 54 8.42 -10.90 -6.25
C ILE A 54 8.42 -12.07 -7.23
N GLN A 55 8.87 -13.25 -6.79
CA GLN A 55 8.94 -14.44 -7.64
C GLN A 55 7.55 -14.89 -8.14
N ALA A 56 6.53 -14.82 -7.28
CA ALA A 56 5.17 -15.19 -7.67
C ALA A 56 4.58 -14.24 -8.71
N THR A 57 4.76 -12.92 -8.58
CA THR A 57 4.25 -11.93 -9.54
C THR A 57 5.09 -11.86 -10.83
N GLU A 58 6.30 -12.38 -10.82
CA GLU A 58 7.13 -12.56 -12.01
C GLU A 58 6.71 -13.81 -12.81
N ALA A 59 6.33 -14.89 -12.10
CA ALA A 59 5.94 -16.15 -12.70
C ALA A 59 4.49 -16.17 -13.19
N VAL A 60 3.59 -15.50 -12.48
CA VAL A 60 2.14 -15.49 -12.74
C VAL A 60 1.68 -14.06 -13.06
N ASP A 61 0.87 -13.91 -14.11
CA ASP A 61 0.26 -12.63 -14.50
C ASP A 61 -0.84 -12.23 -13.49
N ALA A 62 -0.41 -11.89 -12.28
CA ALA A 62 -1.22 -11.48 -11.15
C ALA A 62 -0.47 -10.43 -10.33
N GLY A 63 -1.20 -9.61 -9.59
CA GLY A 63 -0.63 -8.66 -8.65
C GLY A 63 -0.90 -9.08 -7.21
N LEU A 64 -0.10 -8.56 -6.29
CA LEU A 64 -0.22 -8.81 -4.87
C LEU A 64 -0.28 -7.47 -4.11
N LEU A 65 -1.23 -7.33 -3.20
CA LEU A 65 -1.27 -6.25 -2.20
C LEU A 65 -0.85 -6.79 -0.85
N ILE A 66 0.14 -6.16 -0.24
CA ILE A 66 0.58 -6.41 1.12
C ILE A 66 -0.11 -5.40 2.02
N HIS A 67 -1.03 -5.86 2.87
CA HIS A 67 -1.75 -5.00 3.81
C HIS A 67 -0.99 -4.80 5.10
N THR A 68 -0.55 -5.90 5.69
CA THR A 68 0.21 -5.90 6.94
C THR A 68 1.19 -7.07 6.96
N VAL A 69 2.35 -6.83 7.54
CA VAL A 69 3.34 -7.86 7.85
C VAL A 69 3.87 -7.63 9.25
N HIS A 70 3.98 -8.68 10.02
CA HIS A 70 4.42 -8.61 11.41
C HIS A 70 5.35 -9.75 11.76
N ARG A 71 6.44 -9.41 12.44
CA ARG A 71 7.30 -10.41 13.07
C ARG A 71 6.61 -10.97 14.30
N THR A 72 6.59 -12.28 14.43
CA THR A 72 5.97 -12.99 15.55
C THR A 72 7.00 -13.29 16.65
N VAL A 73 6.51 -13.73 17.81
CA VAL A 73 7.39 -14.17 18.92
C VAL A 73 8.20 -15.43 18.58
N ASP A 74 7.75 -16.18 17.58
CA ASP A 74 8.42 -17.40 17.08
C ASP A 74 9.47 -17.09 16.00
N GLU A 75 9.84 -15.79 15.87
CA GLU A 75 10.84 -15.30 14.92
C GLU A 75 10.44 -15.51 13.44
N THR A 76 9.16 -15.74 13.13
CA THR A 76 8.65 -15.78 11.75
C THR A 76 7.95 -14.49 11.38
N VAL A 77 7.75 -14.26 10.10
CA VAL A 77 6.92 -13.16 9.58
C VAL A 77 5.58 -13.71 9.15
N LYS A 78 4.51 -13.06 9.56
CA LYS A 78 3.14 -13.36 9.14
C LYS A 78 2.52 -12.11 8.53
N GLY A 79 1.91 -12.28 7.38
CA GLY A 79 1.30 -11.18 6.65
C GLY A 79 -0.09 -11.49 6.13
N HIS A 80 -0.87 -10.43 5.95
CA HIS A 80 -2.16 -10.43 5.29
C HIS A 80 -2.02 -9.78 3.93
N PHE A 81 -2.46 -10.50 2.90
CA PHE A 81 -2.28 -10.16 1.51
C PHE A 81 -3.58 -10.27 0.73
N THR A 82 -3.69 -9.52 -0.37
CA THR A 82 -4.71 -9.76 -1.39
C THR A 82 -4.01 -10.01 -2.73
N VAL A 83 -4.18 -11.18 -3.30
CA VAL A 83 -3.81 -11.45 -4.69
C VAL A 83 -4.97 -11.05 -5.60
N TYR A 84 -4.66 -10.44 -6.74
CA TYR A 84 -5.64 -9.99 -7.73
C TYR A 84 -5.17 -10.30 -9.16
N ALA A 85 -6.12 -10.63 -10.02
CA ALA A 85 -5.87 -11.01 -11.41
C ALA A 85 -7.08 -10.75 -12.30
N ASP A 86 -6.94 -10.98 -13.59
CA ASP A 86 -8.06 -10.91 -14.54
C ASP A 86 -8.98 -12.14 -14.46
N THR A 87 -8.46 -13.29 -14.05
CA THR A 87 -9.19 -14.56 -13.99
C THR A 87 -8.95 -15.32 -12.68
N THR A 88 -9.90 -16.18 -12.32
CA THR A 88 -9.74 -17.07 -11.15
C THR A 88 -8.67 -18.14 -11.38
N ALA A 89 -8.39 -18.53 -12.63
CA ALA A 89 -7.35 -19.49 -12.94
C ALA A 89 -5.95 -18.95 -12.60
N GLN A 90 -5.70 -17.66 -12.87
CA GLN A 90 -4.46 -17.00 -12.45
C GLN A 90 -4.32 -16.93 -10.94
N LEU A 91 -5.44 -16.75 -10.22
CA LEU A 91 -5.42 -16.78 -8.75
C LEU A 91 -5.10 -18.19 -8.23
N ASP A 92 -5.67 -19.25 -8.84
CA ASP A 92 -5.36 -20.64 -8.48
C ASP A 92 -3.87 -20.94 -8.68
N GLU A 93 -3.31 -20.50 -9.81
CA GLU A 93 -1.89 -20.64 -10.13
C GLU A 93 -1.00 -19.88 -9.14
N PHE A 94 -1.36 -18.63 -8.79
CA PHE A 94 -0.62 -17.82 -7.82
C PHE A 94 -0.62 -18.44 -6.42
N VAL A 95 -1.79 -18.91 -5.95
CA VAL A 95 -1.92 -19.56 -4.63
C VAL A 95 -1.08 -20.83 -4.57
N ALA A 96 -1.14 -21.65 -5.64
CA ALA A 96 -0.32 -22.85 -5.72
C ALA A 96 1.19 -22.51 -5.72
N PHE A 97 1.61 -21.50 -6.46
CA PHE A 97 2.99 -21.02 -6.44
C PHE A 97 3.44 -20.58 -5.04
N ALA A 98 2.60 -19.80 -4.34
CA ALA A 98 2.90 -19.33 -3.00
C ALA A 98 2.99 -20.47 -1.98
N ASP A 99 2.13 -21.49 -2.07
CA ASP A 99 2.12 -22.64 -1.16
C ASP A 99 3.30 -23.61 -1.42
N GLU A 100 3.71 -23.76 -2.69
CA GLU A 100 4.83 -24.63 -3.10
C GLU A 100 6.20 -23.94 -3.01
N SER A 101 6.24 -22.62 -2.75
CA SER A 101 7.49 -21.85 -2.70
C SER A 101 8.37 -22.29 -1.53
N PRO A 102 9.67 -22.52 -1.74
CA PRO A 102 10.59 -22.80 -0.64
C PRO A 102 10.81 -21.57 0.28
N LEU A 103 10.36 -20.39 -0.13
CA LEU A 103 10.50 -19.13 0.62
C LEU A 103 9.32 -18.90 1.58
N THR A 104 8.26 -19.71 1.50
CA THR A 104 7.12 -19.65 2.40
C THR A 104 7.09 -20.88 3.31
N ARG A 105 6.61 -20.71 4.53
CA ARG A 105 6.29 -21.82 5.43
C ARG A 105 4.88 -22.35 5.19
N SER A 106 3.96 -21.42 4.92
CA SER A 106 2.57 -21.72 4.59
C SER A 106 1.93 -20.55 3.87
N ALA A 107 1.04 -20.84 2.92
CA ALA A 107 0.15 -19.86 2.31
C ALA A 107 -1.29 -20.38 2.41
N VAL A 108 -2.13 -19.70 3.17
CA VAL A 108 -3.50 -20.12 3.45
C VAL A 108 -4.47 -19.10 2.88
N GLU A 109 -5.40 -19.58 2.05
CA GLU A 109 -6.51 -18.75 1.58
C GLU A 109 -7.49 -18.48 2.71
N LEU A 110 -7.81 -17.19 2.94
CA LEU A 110 -8.80 -16.78 3.91
C LEU A 110 -10.18 -16.89 3.29
N GLY A 111 -11.00 -17.80 3.82
CA GLY A 111 -12.39 -17.94 3.40
C GLY A 111 -13.25 -16.81 3.95
N GLY A 112 -14.02 -16.17 3.08
CA GLY A 112 -14.96 -15.13 3.48
C GLY A 112 -15.02 -13.97 2.49
N ARG A 113 -15.86 -12.98 2.80
CA ARG A 113 -15.89 -11.73 2.03
C ARG A 113 -14.69 -10.89 2.48
N PRO A 114 -13.94 -10.29 1.55
CA PRO A 114 -12.82 -9.41 1.89
C PRO A 114 -13.21 -8.40 2.97
N ALA A 115 -12.42 -8.32 4.04
CA ALA A 115 -12.65 -7.37 5.11
C ALA A 115 -12.32 -5.93 4.69
N SER A 116 -11.57 -5.76 3.60
CA SER A 116 -11.18 -4.47 3.06
C SER A 116 -12.36 -3.80 2.37
N THR A 117 -12.69 -2.58 2.82
CA THR A 117 -13.60 -1.66 2.12
C THR A 117 -12.91 -0.92 0.99
N ALA A 118 -11.60 -1.08 0.82
CA ALA A 118 -10.86 -0.53 -0.29
C ALA A 118 -11.29 -1.23 -1.59
N PRO A 119 -11.43 -0.50 -2.69
CA PRO A 119 -11.74 -1.12 -3.97
C PRO A 119 -10.61 -2.07 -4.35
N ASN A 120 -10.98 -3.34 -4.55
CA ASN A 120 -10.02 -4.36 -4.93
C ASN A 120 -9.52 -4.11 -6.36
N PRO A 121 -8.21 -4.14 -6.59
CA PRO A 121 -7.69 -4.19 -7.95
C PRO A 121 -8.08 -5.54 -8.58
N GLY A 122 -8.15 -5.58 -9.90
CA GLY A 122 -8.43 -6.81 -10.61
C GLY A 122 -9.92 -7.13 -10.79
N ASN A 123 -10.18 -8.19 -11.55
CA ASN A 123 -11.51 -8.73 -11.80
C ASN A 123 -11.85 -9.87 -10.83
N ALA A 124 -10.80 -10.53 -10.31
CA ALA A 124 -10.88 -11.59 -9.32
C ALA A 124 -9.84 -11.34 -8.24
N THR A 125 -10.18 -11.63 -7.00
CA THR A 125 -9.29 -11.43 -5.84
C THR A 125 -9.41 -12.59 -4.86
N ARG A 126 -8.33 -12.86 -4.12
CA ARG A 126 -8.30 -13.76 -2.97
C ARG A 126 -7.48 -13.15 -1.85
N GLU A 127 -7.91 -13.33 -0.63
CA GLU A 127 -7.15 -12.98 0.55
C GLU A 127 -6.30 -14.16 1.01
N LEU A 128 -5.01 -13.88 1.27
CA LEU A 128 -4.04 -14.85 1.72
C LEU A 128 -3.47 -14.45 3.08
N PHE A 129 -3.23 -15.45 3.90
CA PHE A 129 -2.38 -15.34 5.07
C PHE A 129 -1.13 -16.17 4.81
N VAL A 130 0.03 -15.51 4.79
CA VAL A 130 1.30 -16.17 4.45
C VAL A 130 2.27 -16.04 5.61
N GLU A 131 2.95 -17.14 5.92
CA GLU A 131 4.02 -17.21 6.89
C GLU A 131 5.35 -17.53 6.19
N TYR A 132 6.42 -16.78 6.52
CA TYR A 132 7.74 -16.91 5.91
C TYR A 132 8.86 -16.46 6.87
N GLU A 133 10.12 -16.68 6.46
CA GLU A 133 11.28 -16.30 7.28
C GLU A 133 11.56 -14.79 7.19
N PRO A 134 12.04 -14.16 8.28
CA PRO A 134 12.34 -12.72 8.32
C PRO A 134 13.36 -12.26 7.27
N GLU A 135 14.33 -13.11 6.93
CA GLU A 135 15.36 -12.83 5.91
C GLU A 135 14.77 -12.63 4.51
N HIS A 136 13.54 -13.08 4.29
CA HIS A 136 12.81 -12.91 3.03
C HIS A 136 11.92 -11.66 3.01
N SER A 137 12.14 -10.73 3.97
CA SER A 137 11.38 -9.48 4.08
C SER A 137 12.29 -8.26 4.22
N ILE A 138 12.09 -7.26 3.38
CA ILE A 138 12.77 -5.97 3.49
C ILE A 138 12.09 -5.00 4.47
N SER A 139 10.87 -5.34 4.93
CA SER A 139 10.03 -4.47 5.75
C SER A 139 10.73 -4.00 7.02
N ASP A 140 11.34 -4.92 7.78
CA ASP A 140 12.03 -4.61 9.04
C ASP A 140 13.21 -3.65 8.81
N THR A 141 13.94 -3.83 7.70
CA THR A 141 15.05 -2.95 7.32
C THR A 141 14.56 -1.55 6.99
N LEU A 142 13.51 -1.41 6.19
CA LEU A 142 12.91 -0.10 5.88
C LEU A 142 12.44 0.62 7.14
N VAL A 143 11.71 -0.08 8.02
CA VAL A 143 11.19 0.47 9.28
C VAL A 143 12.33 0.89 10.22
N SER A 144 13.39 0.08 10.35
CA SER A 144 14.55 0.41 11.20
C SER A 144 15.30 1.66 10.72
N HIS A 145 15.22 1.97 9.43
CA HIS A 145 15.77 3.20 8.83
C HIS A 145 14.75 4.34 8.76
N GLY A 146 13.59 4.21 9.41
CA GLY A 146 12.59 5.28 9.55
C GLY A 146 11.64 5.44 8.36
N PHE A 147 11.62 4.51 7.41
CA PHE A 147 10.64 4.48 6.33
C PHE A 147 9.40 3.71 6.78
N ILE A 148 8.30 4.42 6.97
CA ILE A 148 7.04 3.83 7.39
C ILE A 148 6.10 3.78 6.19
N HIS A 149 5.59 2.61 5.85
CA HIS A 149 4.57 2.51 4.81
C HIS A 149 3.24 3.09 5.31
N ASP A 150 2.62 3.95 4.53
CA ASP A 150 1.36 4.64 4.87
C ASP A 150 0.16 4.16 4.02
N ALA A 151 0.40 3.19 3.16
CA ALA A 151 -0.60 2.48 2.38
C ALA A 151 -0.14 1.06 2.08
N SER A 152 -1.04 0.22 1.53
CA SER A 152 -0.69 -1.14 1.10
C SER A 152 0.43 -1.12 0.07
N VAL A 153 1.41 -2.02 0.24
CA VAL A 153 2.47 -2.23 -0.75
C VAL A 153 1.94 -3.08 -1.88
N ARG A 154 2.23 -2.70 -3.11
CA ARG A 154 1.84 -3.44 -4.29
C ARG A 154 3.05 -4.16 -4.88
N VAL A 155 2.86 -5.41 -5.27
CA VAL A 155 3.86 -6.20 -5.99
C VAL A 155 3.30 -6.59 -7.34
N GLU A 156 3.95 -6.21 -8.42
CA GLU A 156 3.56 -6.49 -9.80
C GLU A 156 4.81 -6.71 -10.66
N GLY A 157 4.76 -7.73 -11.53
CA GLY A 157 5.84 -7.98 -12.49
C GLY A 157 7.22 -8.12 -11.87
N GLY A 158 7.31 -8.67 -10.66
CA GLY A 158 8.58 -8.87 -9.97
C GLY A 158 9.13 -7.63 -9.23
N VAL A 159 8.34 -6.58 -9.04
CA VAL A 159 8.76 -5.35 -8.35
C VAL A 159 7.75 -4.99 -7.26
N GLU A 160 8.27 -4.62 -6.10
CA GLU A 160 7.48 -4.07 -4.99
C GLU A 160 7.41 -2.55 -5.08
N HIS A 161 6.20 -2.00 -4.96
CA HIS A 161 5.94 -0.56 -4.92
C HIS A 161 5.54 -0.16 -3.51
N TRP A 162 6.45 0.50 -2.81
CA TRP A 162 6.31 0.90 -1.42
C TRP A 162 5.94 2.38 -1.30
N PRO A 163 4.69 2.74 -1.02
CA PRO A 163 4.34 4.09 -0.60
C PRO A 163 4.79 4.28 0.85
N VAL A 164 5.78 5.14 1.07
CA VAL A 164 6.39 5.35 2.38
C VAL A 164 6.39 6.82 2.78
N PHE A 165 6.33 7.01 4.08
CA PHE A 165 6.53 8.29 4.74
C PHE A 165 7.83 8.25 5.55
N VAL A 166 8.57 9.35 5.52
CA VAL A 166 9.76 9.56 6.34
C VAL A 166 9.76 10.99 6.89
N ALA A 167 10.13 11.14 8.16
CA ALA A 167 10.12 12.44 8.85
C ALA A 167 11.33 13.33 8.51
N ASP A 168 12.21 12.86 7.63
CA ASP A 168 13.44 13.54 7.26
C ASP A 168 13.29 14.41 6.00
N ASP A 169 14.26 15.28 5.78
CA ASP A 169 14.40 16.01 4.54
C ASP A 169 14.97 15.14 3.41
N ARG A 170 14.88 15.63 2.18
CA ARG A 170 15.31 14.89 0.98
C ARG A 170 16.79 14.50 0.97
N SER A 171 17.66 15.25 1.65
CA SER A 171 19.09 14.94 1.70
C SER A 171 19.35 13.73 2.58
N GLN A 172 18.73 13.70 3.75
CA GLN A 172 18.79 12.59 4.70
C GLN A 172 18.17 11.31 4.14
N VAL A 173 17.07 11.44 3.37
CA VAL A 173 16.45 10.30 2.67
C VAL A 173 17.44 9.59 1.76
N ARG A 174 18.23 10.35 0.98
CA ARG A 174 19.23 9.76 0.08
C ARG A 174 20.26 8.94 0.85
N ASP A 175 20.84 9.51 1.89
CA ASP A 175 21.88 8.87 2.69
C ASP A 175 21.35 7.57 3.34
N ARG A 176 20.12 7.58 3.82
CA ARG A 176 19.47 6.38 4.37
C ARG A 176 19.24 5.29 3.32
N LEU A 177 18.78 5.66 2.12
CA LEU A 177 18.58 4.69 1.03
C LEU A 177 19.93 4.11 0.57
N GLU A 178 21.02 4.90 0.56
CA GLU A 178 22.37 4.39 0.27
C GLU A 178 22.83 3.40 1.35
N THR A 179 22.50 3.66 2.62
CA THR A 179 22.80 2.75 3.73
C THR A 179 22.05 1.42 3.57
N ILE A 180 20.74 1.47 3.30
CA ILE A 180 19.93 0.25 3.09
C ILE A 180 20.48 -0.57 1.91
N ARG A 181 20.80 0.06 0.78
CA ARG A 181 21.41 -0.62 -0.38
C ARG A 181 22.75 -1.28 -0.06
N ALA A 182 23.52 -0.69 0.85
CA ALA A 182 24.78 -1.27 1.29
C ALA A 182 24.63 -2.40 2.30
N GLU A 183 23.53 -2.45 3.04
CA GLU A 183 23.23 -3.47 4.03
C GLU A 183 22.48 -4.67 3.46
N THR A 184 21.82 -4.48 2.30
CA THR A 184 20.99 -5.49 1.64
C THR A 184 21.42 -5.65 0.19
N ASP A 185 21.09 -6.79 -0.41
CA ASP A 185 21.26 -7.00 -1.85
C ASP A 185 20.08 -6.42 -2.66
N ALA A 186 19.35 -5.45 -2.08
CA ALA A 186 18.16 -4.88 -2.70
C ALA A 186 18.50 -3.77 -3.70
N GLU A 187 17.82 -3.78 -4.84
CA GLU A 187 17.77 -2.66 -5.77
C GLU A 187 16.59 -1.75 -5.39
N ILE A 188 16.88 -0.50 -5.04
CA ILE A 188 15.86 0.46 -4.61
C ILE A 188 15.91 1.69 -5.49
N THR A 189 14.79 2.01 -6.13
CA THR A 189 14.62 3.23 -6.93
C THR A 189 13.51 4.09 -6.33
N VAL A 190 13.68 5.41 -6.37
CA VAL A 190 12.62 6.34 -5.98
C VAL A 190 11.86 6.73 -7.24
N SER A 191 10.63 6.24 -7.37
CA SER A 191 9.78 6.52 -8.54
C SER A 191 8.95 7.79 -8.37
N LYS A 192 8.64 8.17 -7.11
CA LYS A 192 7.84 9.36 -6.82
C LYS A 192 8.29 10.04 -5.52
N ILE A 193 8.28 11.38 -5.51
CA ILE A 193 8.57 12.19 -4.33
C ILE A 193 7.47 13.26 -4.19
N GLY A 194 6.85 13.32 -3.01
CA GLY A 194 5.89 14.35 -2.62
C GLY A 194 6.23 14.98 -1.29
N SER A 195 5.69 16.17 -0.99
CA SER A 195 5.73 16.74 0.36
C SER A 195 4.56 16.21 1.18
N ALA A 196 4.74 16.09 2.49
CA ALA A 196 3.68 15.68 3.41
C ALA A 196 2.55 16.72 3.51
N ASP A 197 2.80 17.99 3.15
CA ASP A 197 1.83 19.09 3.14
C ASP A 197 0.74 18.99 2.07
N GLY A 198 0.78 18.01 1.19
CA GLY A 198 -0.28 17.68 0.24
C GLY A 198 -1.52 17.18 0.98
N GLY A 199 -2.15 18.10 1.68
CA GLY A 199 -3.47 18.12 2.29
C GLY A 199 -4.12 16.80 2.65
N GLY A 200 -4.29 16.63 3.94
CA GLY A 200 -5.19 15.79 4.69
C GLY A 200 -6.22 14.96 3.97
N GLY A 201 -6.31 13.74 4.41
CA GLY A 201 -7.47 12.86 4.40
C GLY A 201 -8.67 13.25 3.53
N SER A 202 -8.52 13.37 2.23
CA SER A 202 -9.66 13.28 1.34
C SER A 202 -9.76 11.84 0.86
N THR A 203 -10.88 11.23 1.12
CA THR A 203 -11.37 10.00 0.50
C THR A 203 -11.54 10.14 -1.02
N ASP A 204 -11.08 11.26 -1.59
CA ASP A 204 -11.02 11.49 -3.03
C ASP A 204 -9.65 11.01 -3.52
N SER A 205 -9.60 9.72 -3.83
CA SER A 205 -8.46 9.07 -4.49
C SER A 205 -8.07 9.88 -5.72
N GLY A 206 -6.91 10.52 -5.68
CA GLY A 206 -6.39 11.23 -6.85
C GLY A 206 -6.25 10.30 -8.06
N PRO A 207 -6.03 10.82 -9.27
CA PRO A 207 -5.89 10.01 -10.49
C PRO A 207 -4.86 8.85 -10.37
N VAL A 208 -3.83 9.02 -9.53
CA VAL A 208 -2.78 8.02 -9.31
C VAL A 208 -3.30 6.83 -8.50
N ASP A 209 -4.11 7.08 -7.45
CA ASP A 209 -4.69 5.99 -6.65
C ASP A 209 -5.71 5.16 -7.46
N ARG A 210 -6.28 5.76 -8.51
CA ARG A 210 -7.23 5.06 -9.40
C ARG A 210 -6.53 4.08 -10.33
N LEU A 211 -5.31 4.36 -10.77
CA LEU A 211 -4.51 3.43 -11.57
C LEU A 211 -4.17 2.16 -10.78
N ASP A 212 -4.05 2.27 -9.47
CA ASP A 212 -3.76 1.14 -8.59
C ASP A 212 -4.91 0.11 -8.50
N ARG A 213 -6.09 0.45 -9.04
CA ARG A 213 -7.25 -0.46 -9.17
C ARG A 213 -7.24 -1.29 -10.44
N LEU A 214 -6.29 -1.03 -11.34
CA LEU A 214 -6.19 -1.77 -12.60
C LEU A 214 -5.39 -3.06 -12.39
N THR A 215 -5.77 -4.13 -13.10
CA THR A 215 -4.87 -5.29 -13.22
C THR A 215 -3.66 -4.92 -14.08
N PRO A 216 -2.55 -5.69 -14.00
CA PRO A 216 -1.39 -5.44 -14.85
C PRO A 216 -1.77 -5.26 -16.33
N ARG A 217 -2.58 -6.15 -16.89
CA ARG A 217 -3.01 -6.07 -18.30
C ARG A 217 -3.91 -4.89 -18.61
N GLN A 218 -4.76 -4.48 -17.67
CA GLN A 218 -5.59 -3.30 -17.84
C GLN A 218 -4.75 -2.03 -17.78
N ARG A 219 -3.74 -2.02 -16.92
CA ARG A 219 -2.78 -0.92 -16.79
C ARG A 219 -1.96 -0.79 -18.06
N ASP A 220 -1.32 -1.87 -18.52
CA ASP A 220 -0.53 -1.89 -19.76
C ASP A 220 -1.34 -1.35 -20.95
N ALA A 221 -2.59 -1.83 -21.10
CA ALA A 221 -3.47 -1.38 -22.17
C ALA A 221 -3.82 0.10 -22.08
N PHE A 222 -4.09 0.59 -20.87
CA PHE A 222 -4.47 1.98 -20.62
C PHE A 222 -3.29 2.94 -20.79
N GLU A 223 -2.13 2.61 -20.24
CA GLU A 223 -0.91 3.40 -20.34
C GLU A 223 -0.45 3.50 -21.79
N LEU A 224 -0.38 2.38 -22.52
CA LEU A 224 -0.07 2.39 -23.95
C LEU A 224 -1.08 3.24 -24.75
N ALA A 225 -2.35 3.17 -24.43
CA ALA A 225 -3.37 3.99 -25.09
C ALA A 225 -3.15 5.49 -24.84
N CYS A 226 -2.75 5.88 -23.62
CA CYS A 226 -2.39 7.26 -23.30
C CYS A 226 -1.12 7.71 -24.03
N GLU A 227 -0.06 6.91 -23.99
CA GLU A 227 1.22 7.20 -24.66
C GLU A 227 1.09 7.38 -26.17
N ARG A 228 0.21 6.60 -26.80
CA ARG A 228 -0.04 6.64 -28.24
C ARG A 228 -1.15 7.62 -28.65
N ASN A 229 -1.58 8.51 -27.75
CA ASN A 229 -2.62 9.48 -28.01
C ASN A 229 -3.93 8.87 -28.56
N TYR A 230 -4.28 7.66 -28.08
CA TYR A 230 -5.54 7.00 -28.46
C TYR A 230 -6.77 7.80 -28.02
N TYR A 231 -6.66 8.51 -26.87
CA TYR A 231 -7.69 9.36 -26.30
C TYR A 231 -7.63 10.80 -26.80
N ALA A 232 -6.65 11.17 -27.61
CA ALA A 232 -6.56 12.50 -28.21
C ALA A 232 -7.64 12.74 -29.29
N TRP A 233 -7.92 14.00 -29.59
CA TRP A 233 -8.80 14.37 -30.68
C TRP A 233 -8.09 15.32 -31.67
N PRO A 234 -7.86 14.93 -32.93
CA PRO A 234 -8.08 13.60 -33.50
C PRO A 234 -7.15 12.55 -32.90
N ARG A 235 -7.56 11.26 -32.95
CA ARG A 235 -6.72 10.16 -32.48
C ARG A 235 -5.50 9.99 -33.38
N GLU A 236 -4.35 9.68 -32.78
CA GLU A 236 -3.11 9.43 -33.51
C GLU A 236 -2.90 7.94 -33.83
N ILE A 237 -3.59 7.06 -33.10
CA ILE A 237 -3.54 5.60 -33.31
C ILE A 237 -4.95 5.00 -33.34
N ASN A 238 -5.15 3.94 -34.11
CA ASN A 238 -6.42 3.22 -34.11
C ASN A 238 -6.36 1.95 -33.22
N THR A 239 -7.52 1.39 -32.90
CA THR A 239 -7.67 0.25 -32.00
C THR A 239 -6.93 -1.02 -32.48
N ARG A 240 -6.78 -1.21 -33.80
CA ARG A 240 -6.09 -2.39 -34.35
C ARG A 240 -4.59 -2.25 -34.17
N GLU A 241 -4.04 -1.10 -34.52
CA GLU A 241 -2.62 -0.79 -34.33
C GLU A 241 -2.21 -0.89 -32.86
N LEU A 242 -3.03 -0.36 -31.94
CA LEU A 242 -2.79 -0.44 -30.52
C LEU A 242 -2.83 -1.91 -30.01
N ALA A 243 -3.74 -2.73 -30.52
CA ALA A 243 -3.82 -4.15 -30.18
C ALA A 243 -2.61 -4.94 -30.70
N ASP A 244 -2.15 -4.59 -31.91
CA ASP A 244 -0.97 -5.22 -32.52
C ASP A 244 0.30 -4.88 -31.72
N GLU A 245 0.45 -3.64 -31.22
CA GLU A 245 1.57 -3.23 -30.36
C GLU A 245 1.56 -3.97 -29.02
N LEU A 246 0.37 -4.18 -28.42
CA LEU A 246 0.22 -4.90 -27.14
C LEU A 246 0.30 -6.43 -27.31
N GLY A 247 0.31 -6.94 -28.55
CA GLY A 247 0.35 -8.37 -28.84
C GLY A 247 -0.94 -9.13 -28.50
N VAL A 248 -2.10 -8.44 -28.51
CA VAL A 248 -3.40 -9.02 -28.18
C VAL A 248 -4.42 -8.87 -29.31
N SER A 249 -5.55 -9.56 -29.23
CA SER A 249 -6.65 -9.33 -30.16
C SER A 249 -7.31 -7.96 -29.93
N LYS A 250 -7.87 -7.36 -31.00
CA LYS A 250 -8.66 -6.12 -30.89
C LYS A 250 -9.77 -6.22 -29.82
N THR A 251 -10.42 -7.38 -29.71
CA THR A 251 -11.50 -7.62 -28.76
C THR A 251 -10.96 -7.61 -27.33
N THR A 252 -9.82 -8.27 -27.09
CA THR A 252 -9.13 -8.30 -25.80
C THR A 252 -8.68 -6.93 -25.38
N LEU A 253 -8.05 -6.15 -26.28
CA LEU A 253 -7.66 -4.77 -25.98
C LEU A 253 -8.88 -3.93 -25.57
N LEU A 254 -9.97 -3.97 -26.34
CA LEU A 254 -11.17 -3.20 -26.02
C LEU A 254 -11.81 -3.61 -24.70
N GLU A 255 -11.71 -4.88 -24.33
CA GLU A 255 -12.16 -5.37 -23.03
C GLU A 255 -11.31 -4.80 -21.89
N HIS A 256 -9.97 -4.86 -22.01
CA HIS A 256 -9.06 -4.26 -21.03
C HIS A 256 -9.29 -2.76 -20.88
N LEU A 257 -9.34 -2.01 -21.98
CA LEU A 257 -9.59 -0.57 -21.94
C LEU A 257 -10.94 -0.25 -21.28
N ARG A 258 -12.01 -0.97 -21.64
CA ARG A 258 -13.34 -0.74 -21.07
C ARG A 258 -13.39 -1.02 -19.58
N LYS A 259 -12.70 -2.07 -19.11
CA LYS A 259 -12.60 -2.38 -17.69
C LYS A 259 -11.76 -1.34 -16.95
N ALA A 260 -10.65 -0.89 -17.53
CA ALA A 260 -9.84 0.18 -16.99
C ALA A 260 -10.64 1.50 -16.88
N GLU A 261 -11.27 1.92 -17.97
CA GLU A 261 -12.09 3.12 -18.01
C GLU A 261 -13.24 3.08 -16.98
N ALA A 262 -13.90 1.93 -16.82
CA ALA A 262 -14.95 1.76 -15.80
C ALA A 262 -14.44 2.00 -14.38
N LYS A 263 -13.27 1.45 -14.03
CA LYS A 263 -12.64 1.62 -12.72
C LYS A 263 -12.13 3.05 -12.48
N LEU A 264 -11.63 3.70 -13.52
CA LEU A 264 -11.09 5.05 -13.44
C LEU A 264 -12.18 6.13 -13.38
N LEU A 265 -13.28 5.93 -14.12
CA LEU A 265 -14.35 6.93 -14.27
C LEU A 265 -15.47 6.75 -13.24
N ASN A 266 -15.74 5.53 -12.79
CA ASN A 266 -16.78 5.21 -11.81
C ASN A 266 -16.25 4.32 -10.69
N PRO A 267 -15.45 4.90 -9.78
CA PRO A 267 -14.79 4.15 -8.72
C PRO A 267 -15.73 3.44 -7.73
N ASP A 268 -16.99 3.85 -7.68
CA ASP A 268 -18.00 3.30 -6.76
C ASP A 268 -18.84 2.17 -7.39
N ALA A 269 -18.62 1.85 -8.67
CA ALA A 269 -19.39 0.85 -9.42
C ALA A 269 -18.76 -0.56 -9.40
N ALA A 270 -17.74 -0.81 -8.59
CA ALA A 270 -17.04 -2.10 -8.47
C ALA A 270 -17.58 -2.94 -7.32
#